data_8338d7018912b89a96379c041229711b
#
_entry.id   8338d7018912b89a96379c041229711b
#
_cell.length_a   1.000
_cell.length_b   1.000
_cell.length_c   1.000
_cell.angle_alpha   90.00
_cell.angle_beta   90.00
_cell.angle_gamma   90.00
#
_symmetry.space_group_name_H-M   'P 1'
#
loop_
_entity.id
_entity.type
_entity.pdbx_description
1 polymer ?
#
loop_
_entity_poly.entity_id
_entity_poly.type
_entity_poly.pdbx_seq_one_letter_code
_entity_poly.pdbx_strand_id
1 'polypeptide(L)'
;MAKRKHSSKRPQPKHKKSKKSRHDKRKRLQTPNPNRKKTAQAKVSLVGALRTDVSALAAVLDRRIVFRLGIIFAGMFLADGRLTASAWFAAAGVRDDWDLFYDCLASVGRMSEKIATVLLGTVAQKFAPKFSDRILLGMDDSPTARFGKHVEGAGVHHNPTPGPADGKWLFGHNWVCLAWLSK
;
A
#
# COMPACT_ATOMS: atom_id res chain seq x y z
N MET A 1 5.56 -65.88 24.04
CA MET A 1 6.73 -65.98 23.13
C MET A 1 6.37 -65.47 21.77
N ALA A 2 6.84 -64.26 21.41
CA ALA A 2 6.55 -63.65 20.12
C ALA A 2 7.88 -63.33 19.41
N LYS A 3 8.10 -63.95 18.26
CA LYS A 3 9.32 -63.83 17.44
C LYS A 3 9.33 -62.53 16.67
N ARG A 4 10.31 -61.64 16.91
CA ARG A 4 10.61 -60.47 16.09
C ARG A 4 11.27 -60.89 14.78
N LYS A 5 10.69 -60.49 13.63
CA LYS A 5 11.31 -60.62 12.31
C LYS A 5 12.13 -59.34 12.03
N HIS A 6 13.45 -59.50 11.88
CA HIS A 6 14.37 -58.50 11.36
C HIS A 6 14.19 -58.36 9.83
N SER A 7 13.79 -57.18 9.36
CA SER A 7 13.76 -56.88 7.94
C SER A 7 15.03 -56.07 7.60
N SER A 8 15.92 -56.70 6.85
CA SER A 8 17.16 -56.13 6.32
C SER A 8 16.81 -55.23 5.11
N LYS A 9 16.97 -53.92 5.25
CA LYS A 9 16.86 -52.97 4.12
C LYS A 9 18.20 -52.90 3.38
N ARG A 10 18.21 -53.34 2.10
CA ARG A 10 19.33 -53.13 1.17
C ARG A 10 19.54 -51.64 0.90
N PRO A 11 20.79 -51.14 0.83
CA PRO A 11 21.08 -49.76 0.46
C PRO A 11 20.91 -49.57 -1.04
N GLN A 12 20.18 -48.50 -1.44
CA GLN A 12 20.03 -48.09 -2.83
C GLN A 12 21.27 -47.33 -3.33
N PRO A 13 21.67 -47.47 -4.58
CA PRO A 13 22.84 -46.80 -5.15
C PRO A 13 22.58 -45.26 -5.29
N LYS A 14 23.49 -44.46 -4.75
CA LYS A 14 23.47 -42.98 -4.86
C LYS A 14 23.76 -42.58 -6.29
N HIS A 15 22.76 -42.04 -6.99
CA HIS A 15 22.92 -41.38 -8.31
C HIS A 15 23.91 -40.19 -8.18
N LYS A 16 25.08 -40.31 -8.81
CA LYS A 16 26.02 -39.20 -9.02
C LYS A 16 25.39 -38.18 -9.97
N LYS A 17 24.78 -37.11 -9.46
CA LYS A 17 24.33 -35.98 -10.27
C LYS A 17 25.55 -35.28 -10.87
N SER A 18 25.62 -35.22 -12.20
CA SER A 18 26.77 -34.72 -12.96
C SER A 18 27.02 -33.22 -12.64
N LYS A 19 28.30 -32.87 -12.49
CA LYS A 19 28.77 -31.48 -12.21
C LYS A 19 28.38 -30.47 -13.33
N LYS A 20 27.94 -30.93 -14.50
CA LYS A 20 27.55 -30.11 -15.64
C LYS A 20 26.30 -29.26 -15.40
N SER A 21 25.35 -29.73 -14.57
CA SER A 21 24.10 -29.03 -14.25
C SER A 21 24.27 -27.77 -13.39
N ARG A 22 25.36 -27.66 -12.62
CA ARG A 22 25.61 -26.49 -11.76
C ARG A 22 26.19 -25.28 -12.49
N HIS A 23 26.91 -25.50 -13.59
CA HIS A 23 27.53 -24.41 -14.36
C HIS A 23 26.50 -23.70 -15.26
N ASP A 24 25.55 -24.43 -15.84
CA ASP A 24 24.46 -23.86 -16.64
C ASP A 24 23.45 -23.05 -15.81
N LYS A 25 23.20 -23.46 -14.55
CA LYS A 25 22.35 -22.64 -13.64
C LYS A 25 23.00 -21.30 -13.26
N ARG A 26 24.34 -21.25 -13.14
CA ARG A 26 25.06 -19.98 -12.85
C ARG A 26 25.04 -19.01 -14.03
N LYS A 27 25.10 -19.48 -15.27
CA LYS A 27 24.99 -18.59 -16.45
C LYS A 27 23.60 -18.01 -16.67
N ARG A 28 22.51 -18.75 -16.28
CA ARG A 28 21.13 -18.22 -16.33
C ARG A 28 20.83 -17.12 -15.32
N LEU A 29 21.60 -17.04 -14.24
CA LEU A 29 21.44 -16.01 -13.20
C LEU A 29 22.07 -14.65 -13.57
N GLN A 30 22.82 -14.57 -14.66
CA GLN A 30 23.56 -13.35 -15.07
C GLN A 30 22.91 -12.55 -16.20
N THR A 31 21.83 -13.05 -16.82
CA THR A 31 21.11 -12.24 -17.81
C THR A 31 20.17 -11.27 -17.09
N PRO A 32 20.36 -9.95 -17.23
CA PRO A 32 19.47 -8.98 -16.60
C PRO A 32 18.06 -9.16 -17.15
N ASN A 33 17.10 -9.46 -16.28
CA ASN A 33 15.70 -9.57 -16.67
C ASN A 33 15.23 -8.20 -17.20
N PRO A 34 14.86 -8.05 -18.48
CA PRO A 34 14.47 -6.78 -19.07
C PRO A 34 13.24 -6.17 -18.38
N ASN A 35 12.37 -7.00 -17.80
CA ASN A 35 11.22 -6.55 -17.04
C ASN A 35 11.62 -5.87 -15.71
N ARG A 36 12.74 -6.27 -15.10
CA ARG A 36 13.23 -5.63 -13.86
C ARG A 36 13.67 -4.18 -14.11
N LYS A 37 14.27 -3.88 -15.26
CA LYS A 37 14.64 -2.51 -15.66
C LYS A 37 13.40 -1.65 -15.90
N LYS A 38 12.38 -2.16 -16.62
CA LYS A 38 11.11 -1.46 -16.85
C LYS A 38 10.37 -1.15 -15.57
N THR A 39 10.31 -2.10 -14.63
CA THR A 39 9.67 -1.91 -13.32
C THR A 39 10.41 -0.88 -12.46
N ALA A 40 11.75 -0.88 -12.48
CA ALA A 40 12.54 0.11 -11.77
C ALA A 40 12.36 1.52 -12.35
N GLN A 41 12.35 1.65 -13.67
CA GLN A 41 12.10 2.93 -14.37
C GLN A 41 10.70 3.48 -14.07
N ALA A 42 9.68 2.62 -14.07
CA ALA A 42 8.31 3.01 -13.72
C ALA A 42 8.20 3.48 -12.26
N LYS A 43 8.87 2.80 -11.32
CA LYS A 43 8.92 3.21 -9.91
C LYS A 43 9.59 4.58 -9.74
N VAL A 44 10.69 4.84 -10.43
CA VAL A 44 11.39 6.15 -10.39
C VAL A 44 10.50 7.26 -10.96
N SER A 45 9.81 7.01 -12.08
CA SER A 45 8.87 7.97 -12.66
C SER A 45 7.70 8.29 -11.73
N LEU A 46 7.13 7.26 -11.07
CA LEU A 46 6.04 7.41 -10.11
C LEU A 46 6.47 8.25 -8.89
N VAL A 47 7.64 8.00 -8.34
CA VAL A 47 8.18 8.78 -7.22
C VAL A 47 8.42 10.24 -7.63
N GLY A 48 8.88 10.49 -8.86
CA GLY A 48 9.05 11.83 -9.40
C GLY A 48 7.73 12.60 -9.50
N ALA A 49 6.68 11.98 -10.05
CA ALA A 49 5.34 12.55 -10.13
C ALA A 49 4.75 12.83 -8.74
N LEU A 50 4.86 11.86 -7.83
CA LEU A 50 4.41 11.99 -6.45
C LEU A 50 5.11 13.14 -5.71
N ARG A 51 6.42 13.32 -5.93
CA ARG A 51 7.17 14.43 -5.35
C ARG A 51 6.60 15.79 -5.77
N THR A 52 6.21 15.94 -7.03
CA THR A 52 5.60 17.19 -7.53
C THR A 52 4.26 17.44 -6.85
N ASP A 53 3.41 16.43 -6.74
CA ASP A 53 2.09 16.56 -6.12
C ASP A 53 2.18 16.82 -4.61
N VAL A 54 3.09 16.14 -3.92
CA VAL A 54 3.36 16.39 -2.49
C VAL A 54 3.93 17.79 -2.26
N SER A 55 4.73 18.33 -3.20
CA SER A 55 5.27 19.68 -3.10
C SER A 55 4.18 20.76 -3.13
N ALA A 56 3.03 20.51 -3.75
CA ALA A 56 1.89 21.42 -3.72
C ALA A 56 1.35 21.64 -2.29
N LEU A 57 1.53 20.67 -1.40
CA LEU A 57 1.13 20.76 0.00
C LEU A 57 1.99 21.73 0.82
N ALA A 58 3.13 22.18 0.28
CA ALA A 58 3.98 23.17 0.94
C ALA A 58 3.28 24.52 1.13
N ALA A 59 2.15 24.77 0.45
CA ALA A 59 1.31 25.94 0.66
C ALA A 59 0.61 25.94 2.03
N VAL A 60 0.40 24.77 2.62
CA VAL A 60 -0.39 24.58 3.86
C VAL A 60 0.36 23.81 4.95
N LEU A 61 1.47 23.16 4.63
CA LEU A 61 2.26 22.37 5.54
C LEU A 61 3.68 22.94 5.68
N ASP A 62 4.25 22.82 6.87
CA ASP A 62 5.67 23.12 7.10
C ASP A 62 6.58 22.25 6.19
N ARG A 63 7.69 22.84 5.74
CA ARG A 63 8.64 22.17 4.84
C ARG A 63 9.13 20.82 5.38
N ARG A 64 9.32 20.70 6.70
CA ARG A 64 9.78 19.46 7.32
C ARG A 64 8.71 18.38 7.26
N ILE A 65 7.43 18.77 7.44
CA ILE A 65 6.28 17.87 7.30
C ILE A 65 6.15 17.40 5.86
N VAL A 66 6.23 18.31 4.88
CA VAL A 66 6.17 17.97 3.45
C VAL A 66 7.28 16.98 3.07
N PHE A 67 8.50 17.20 3.55
CA PHE A 67 9.62 16.30 3.30
C PHE A 67 9.37 14.90 3.85
N ARG A 68 8.96 14.78 5.13
CA ARG A 68 8.65 13.48 5.75
C ARG A 68 7.44 12.81 5.10
N LEU A 69 6.42 13.58 4.75
CA LEU A 69 5.24 13.07 4.05
C LEU A 69 5.61 12.45 2.71
N GLY A 70 6.53 13.06 1.96
CA GLY A 70 7.08 12.49 0.73
C GLY A 70 7.76 11.14 0.95
N ILE A 71 8.51 10.98 2.04
CA ILE A 71 9.14 9.71 2.43
C ILE A 71 8.06 8.67 2.79
N ILE A 72 7.04 9.05 3.55
CA ILE A 72 5.91 8.17 3.91
C ILE A 72 5.21 7.67 2.65
N PHE A 73 4.87 8.54 1.72
CA PHE A 73 4.24 8.15 0.46
C PHE A 73 5.13 7.23 -0.38
N ALA A 74 6.43 7.50 -0.47
CA ALA A 74 7.34 6.58 -1.12
C ALA A 74 7.29 5.20 -0.46
N GLY A 75 7.29 5.14 0.87
CA GLY A 75 7.14 3.90 1.62
C GLY A 75 5.82 3.17 1.36
N MET A 76 4.71 3.88 1.24
CA MET A 76 3.40 3.30 0.90
C MET A 76 3.43 2.56 -0.45
N PHE A 77 4.15 3.11 -1.44
CA PHE A 77 4.28 2.46 -2.75
C PHE A 77 5.33 1.35 -2.79
N LEU A 78 6.30 1.37 -1.88
CA LEU A 78 7.38 0.38 -1.83
C LEU A 78 7.09 -0.77 -0.88
N ALA A 79 6.16 -0.60 0.06
CA ALA A 79 5.82 -1.62 1.04
C ALA A 79 5.14 -2.82 0.39
N ASP A 80 5.65 -4.01 0.70
CA ASP A 80 5.04 -5.28 0.37
C ASP A 80 4.40 -5.87 1.64
N GLY A 81 3.13 -6.29 1.55
CA GLY A 81 2.43 -6.94 2.65
C GLY A 81 1.53 -6.02 3.48
N ARG A 82 1.78 -5.87 4.79
CA ARG A 82 0.89 -5.11 5.67
C ARG A 82 0.92 -3.61 5.38
N LEU A 83 -0.24 -3.02 5.19
CA LEU A 83 -0.41 -1.57 4.98
C LEU A 83 -0.46 -0.83 6.33
N THR A 84 0.66 -0.83 7.05
CA THR A 84 0.80 -0.13 8.34
C THR A 84 1.86 0.98 8.23
N ALA A 85 1.74 2.03 9.05
CA ALA A 85 2.71 3.12 9.07
C ALA A 85 4.15 2.61 9.28
N SER A 86 4.35 1.66 10.19
CA SER A 86 5.64 1.04 10.44
C SER A 86 6.21 0.31 9.22
N ALA A 87 5.35 -0.40 8.46
CA ALA A 87 5.79 -1.05 7.22
C ALA A 87 6.18 -0.02 6.15
N TRP A 88 5.49 1.11 6.06
CA TRP A 88 5.82 2.20 5.14
C TRP A 88 7.16 2.84 5.50
N PHE A 89 7.40 3.11 6.81
CA PHE A 89 8.68 3.67 7.27
C PHE A 89 9.84 2.73 6.95
N ALA A 90 9.70 1.45 7.26
CA ALA A 90 10.70 0.44 6.96
C ALA A 90 10.96 0.32 5.44
N ALA A 91 9.91 0.30 4.61
CA ALA A 91 10.02 0.21 3.16
C ALA A 91 10.69 1.46 2.54
N ALA A 92 10.49 2.64 3.17
CA ALA A 92 11.15 3.88 2.78
C ALA A 92 12.61 3.97 3.26
N GLY A 93 13.10 3.00 4.04
CA GLY A 93 14.46 2.98 4.57
C GLY A 93 14.65 3.80 5.84
N VAL A 94 13.58 4.22 6.51
CA VAL A 94 13.64 4.88 7.81
C VAL A 94 14.01 3.83 8.86
N ARG A 95 15.17 4.00 9.48
CA ARG A 95 15.67 3.07 10.50
C ARG A 95 15.51 3.60 11.92
N ASP A 96 15.69 4.90 12.05
CA ASP A 96 15.66 5.64 13.30
C ASP A 96 14.61 6.76 13.22
N ASP A 97 14.39 7.48 14.30
CA ASP A 97 13.52 8.66 14.37
C ASP A 97 12.04 8.39 14.00
N TRP A 98 11.55 7.20 14.25
CA TRP A 98 10.16 6.82 13.94
C TRP A 98 9.13 7.73 14.59
N ASP A 99 9.40 8.23 15.78
CA ASP A 99 8.53 9.17 16.50
C ASP A 99 8.27 10.43 15.68
N LEU A 100 9.29 10.95 15.00
CA LEU A 100 9.15 12.13 14.12
C LEU A 100 8.23 11.87 12.93
N PHE A 101 8.13 10.63 12.47
CA PHE A 101 7.23 10.24 11.39
C PHE A 101 5.80 10.01 11.89
N TYR A 102 5.63 9.48 13.11
CA TYR A 102 4.30 9.42 13.75
C TYR A 102 3.78 10.82 14.07
N ASP A 103 4.62 11.71 14.59
CA ASP A 103 4.26 13.12 14.81
C ASP A 103 3.91 13.84 13.51
N CYS A 104 4.60 13.52 12.43
CA CYS A 104 4.26 14.01 11.10
C CYS A 104 2.85 13.57 10.70
N LEU A 105 2.51 12.28 10.83
CA LEU A 105 1.16 11.78 10.53
C LEU A 105 0.09 12.45 11.38
N ALA A 106 0.32 12.61 12.68
CA ALA A 106 -0.59 13.30 13.58
C ALA A 106 -0.77 14.78 13.19
N SER A 107 0.30 15.46 12.77
CA SER A 107 0.26 16.85 12.30
C SER A 107 -0.52 17.00 11.01
N VAL A 108 -0.30 16.10 10.06
CA VAL A 108 -1.05 16.02 8.79
C VAL A 108 -2.54 15.79 9.07
N GLY A 109 -2.87 14.89 10.00
CA GLY A 109 -4.27 14.62 10.39
C GLY A 109 -5.00 15.87 10.90
N ARG A 110 -4.33 16.68 11.70
CA ARG A 110 -4.90 17.97 12.20
C ARG A 110 -5.09 19.02 11.10
N MET A 111 -4.46 18.86 9.95
CA MET A 111 -4.54 19.80 8.83
C MET A 111 -5.37 19.24 7.66
N SER A 112 -6.14 18.17 7.90
CA SER A 112 -6.86 17.41 6.85
C SER A 112 -7.73 18.28 5.94
N GLU A 113 -8.49 19.24 6.46
CA GLU A 113 -9.35 20.12 5.66
C GLU A 113 -8.55 21.02 4.70
N LYS A 114 -7.45 21.61 5.21
CA LYS A 114 -6.59 22.47 4.36
C LYS A 114 -5.89 21.64 3.29
N ILE A 115 -5.45 20.45 3.63
CA ILE A 115 -4.84 19.50 2.69
C ILE A 115 -5.86 19.09 1.62
N ALA A 116 -7.07 18.73 2.03
CA ALA A 116 -8.15 18.36 1.11
C ALA A 116 -8.46 19.49 0.11
N THR A 117 -8.49 20.73 0.56
CA THR A 117 -8.71 21.90 -0.31
C THR A 117 -7.61 22.04 -1.36
N VAL A 118 -6.34 21.93 -0.96
CA VAL A 118 -5.19 21.99 -1.90
C VAL A 118 -5.21 20.83 -2.89
N LEU A 119 -5.48 19.61 -2.42
CA LEU A 119 -5.57 18.44 -3.28
C LEU A 119 -6.72 18.56 -4.28
N LEU A 120 -7.89 19.00 -3.84
CA LEU A 120 -9.04 19.24 -4.73
C LEU A 120 -8.69 20.27 -5.80
N GLY A 121 -8.05 21.38 -5.42
CA GLY A 121 -7.57 22.38 -6.38
C GLY A 121 -6.59 21.82 -7.41
N THR A 122 -5.65 20.97 -6.95
CA THR A 122 -4.67 20.33 -7.82
C THR A 122 -5.34 19.36 -8.81
N VAL A 123 -6.29 18.57 -8.33
CA VAL A 123 -7.08 17.64 -9.17
C VAL A 123 -7.91 18.43 -10.18
N ALA A 124 -8.61 19.46 -9.73
CA ALA A 124 -9.42 20.32 -10.61
C ALA A 124 -8.58 20.96 -11.71
N GLN A 125 -7.41 21.51 -11.40
CA GLN A 125 -6.51 22.09 -12.40
C GLN A 125 -6.01 21.06 -13.43
N LYS A 126 -5.74 19.83 -13.00
CA LYS A 126 -5.26 18.77 -13.90
C LYS A 126 -6.35 18.22 -14.83
N PHE A 127 -7.59 18.18 -14.36
CA PHE A 127 -8.67 17.50 -15.06
C PHE A 127 -9.71 18.46 -15.67
N ALA A 128 -9.95 19.65 -15.11
CA ALA A 128 -10.95 20.59 -15.60
C ALA A 128 -10.85 20.92 -17.11
N PRO A 129 -9.65 21.10 -17.70
CA PRO A 129 -9.55 21.40 -19.13
C PRO A 129 -10.01 20.28 -20.06
N LYS A 130 -10.16 19.07 -19.54
CA LYS A 130 -10.53 17.87 -20.30
C LYS A 130 -12.03 17.57 -20.27
N PHE A 131 -12.78 18.32 -19.47
CA PHE A 131 -14.19 18.10 -19.26
C PHE A 131 -15.02 19.26 -19.87
N SER A 132 -16.20 18.92 -20.34
CA SER A 132 -17.23 19.92 -20.72
C SER A 132 -17.59 20.78 -19.49
N ASP A 133 -18.36 21.84 -19.68
CA ASP A 133 -18.78 22.77 -18.62
C ASP A 133 -19.50 22.14 -17.40
N ARG A 134 -19.72 20.85 -17.43
CA ARG A 134 -20.39 20.10 -16.37
C ARG A 134 -19.44 19.09 -15.72
N ILE A 135 -19.35 19.16 -14.39
CA ILE A 135 -18.67 18.14 -13.57
C ILE A 135 -19.71 17.07 -13.22
N LEU A 136 -19.42 15.84 -13.58
CA LEU A 136 -20.22 14.69 -13.18
C LEU A 136 -19.65 14.11 -11.89
N LEU A 137 -20.46 14.13 -10.83
CA LEU A 137 -20.08 13.56 -9.52
C LEU A 137 -20.93 12.32 -9.24
N GLY A 138 -20.28 11.24 -8.80
CA GLY A 138 -20.91 10.08 -8.20
C GLY A 138 -20.80 10.18 -6.68
N MET A 139 -21.86 9.85 -5.97
CA MET A 139 -21.86 9.75 -4.50
C MET A 139 -22.27 8.34 -4.11
N ASP A 140 -21.52 7.78 -3.19
CA ASP A 140 -21.77 6.45 -2.65
C ASP A 140 -21.42 6.39 -1.16
N ASP A 141 -22.02 5.48 -0.42
CA ASP A 141 -21.69 5.20 0.96
C ASP A 141 -20.95 3.88 1.11
N SER A 142 -19.91 3.89 1.93
CA SER A 142 -19.03 2.73 2.11
C SER A 142 -18.87 2.44 3.60
N PRO A 143 -19.52 1.40 4.12
CA PRO A 143 -19.37 0.99 5.50
C PRO A 143 -18.02 0.30 5.71
N THR A 144 -17.35 0.65 6.81
CA THR A 144 -16.05 0.07 7.19
C THR A 144 -16.12 -0.46 8.61
N ALA A 145 -16.00 -1.78 8.77
CA ALA A 145 -16.01 -2.42 10.07
C ALA A 145 -14.89 -1.90 10.99
N ARG A 146 -15.22 -1.72 12.25
CA ARG A 146 -14.28 -1.35 13.32
C ARG A 146 -14.43 -2.32 14.49
N PHE A 147 -13.34 -2.47 15.22
CA PHE A 147 -13.27 -3.36 16.36
C PHE A 147 -12.83 -2.56 17.60
N GLY A 148 -13.47 -2.81 18.73
CA GLY A 148 -13.16 -2.13 19.98
C GLY A 148 -14.34 -1.34 20.56
N LYS A 149 -14.33 -1.16 21.88
CA LYS A 149 -15.45 -0.53 22.62
C LYS A 149 -15.50 1.00 22.49
N HIS A 150 -14.35 1.63 22.17
CA HIS A 150 -14.18 3.08 22.22
C HIS A 150 -13.60 3.59 20.90
N VAL A 151 -14.30 3.35 19.80
CA VAL A 151 -13.93 3.91 18.51
C VAL A 151 -14.79 5.14 18.27
N GLU A 152 -14.16 6.32 18.30
CA GLU A 152 -14.82 7.60 18.12
C GLU A 152 -15.57 7.64 16.78
N GLY A 153 -16.82 8.08 16.82
CA GLY A 153 -17.69 8.21 15.65
C GLY A 153 -18.18 6.89 15.05
N ALA A 154 -17.83 5.74 15.64
CA ALA A 154 -18.35 4.46 15.17
C ALA A 154 -19.77 4.19 15.70
N GLY A 155 -20.60 3.61 14.86
CA GLY A 155 -21.97 3.21 15.16
C GLY A 155 -22.33 1.89 14.53
N VAL A 156 -23.58 1.45 14.76
CA VAL A 156 -24.14 0.27 14.08
C VAL A 156 -24.83 0.72 12.81
N HIS A 157 -24.38 0.21 11.68
CA HIS A 157 -24.90 0.52 10.35
C HIS A 157 -25.44 -0.74 9.66
N HIS A 158 -26.42 -0.56 8.78
CA HIS A 158 -26.85 -1.61 7.89
C HIS A 158 -25.70 -1.94 6.91
N ASN A 159 -25.44 -3.24 6.72
CA ASN A 159 -24.47 -3.70 5.72
C ASN A 159 -25.22 -3.97 4.41
N PRO A 160 -25.09 -3.11 3.38
CA PRO A 160 -25.88 -3.23 2.16
C PRO A 160 -25.44 -4.43 1.30
N THR A 161 -24.19 -4.86 1.44
CA THR A 161 -23.62 -5.95 0.64
C THR A 161 -22.84 -6.91 1.55
N PRO A 162 -23.54 -7.66 2.43
CA PRO A 162 -22.86 -8.59 3.31
C PRO A 162 -22.21 -9.72 2.52
N GLY A 163 -20.95 -10.03 2.82
CA GLY A 163 -20.29 -11.23 2.34
C GLY A 163 -20.89 -12.50 2.99
N PRO A 164 -20.50 -13.69 2.52
CA PRO A 164 -21.05 -14.96 3.02
C PRO A 164 -20.91 -15.19 4.53
N ALA A 165 -19.90 -14.55 5.16
CA ALA A 165 -19.62 -14.62 6.60
C ALA A 165 -20.03 -13.37 7.36
N ASP A 166 -20.56 -12.35 6.69
CA ASP A 166 -20.88 -11.06 7.29
C ASP A 166 -22.32 -10.99 7.76
N GLY A 167 -22.55 -10.26 8.84
CA GLY A 167 -23.90 -9.98 9.35
C GLY A 167 -24.61 -8.88 8.56
N LYS A 168 -25.94 -8.83 8.68
CA LYS A 168 -26.78 -7.75 8.17
C LYS A 168 -26.42 -6.38 8.74
N TRP A 169 -25.81 -6.35 9.92
CA TRP A 169 -25.39 -5.15 10.62
C TRP A 169 -23.92 -5.21 10.89
N LEU A 170 -23.23 -4.09 10.78
CA LEU A 170 -21.83 -3.95 11.16
C LEU A 170 -21.65 -2.78 12.13
N PHE A 171 -20.71 -2.92 13.05
CA PHE A 171 -20.23 -1.83 13.87
C PHE A 171 -19.03 -1.17 13.20
N GLY A 172 -19.10 0.15 12.99
CA GLY A 172 -18.01 0.85 12.32
C GLY A 172 -18.37 2.26 11.88
N HIS A 173 -17.67 2.74 10.87
CA HIS A 173 -17.93 4.03 10.23
C HIS A 173 -18.64 3.82 8.89
N ASN A 174 -19.54 4.72 8.56
CA ASN A 174 -20.10 4.83 7.23
C ASN A 174 -19.52 6.09 6.56
N TRP A 175 -18.75 5.90 5.48
CA TRP A 175 -18.08 6.96 4.75
C TRP A 175 -18.93 7.36 3.56
N VAL A 176 -19.24 8.64 3.43
CA VAL A 176 -19.81 9.17 2.19
C VAL A 176 -18.66 9.51 1.25
N CYS A 177 -18.57 8.79 0.16
CA CYS A 177 -17.55 8.96 -0.86
C CYS A 177 -18.09 9.78 -2.01
N LEU A 178 -17.43 10.89 -2.34
CA LEU A 178 -17.74 11.70 -3.51
C LEU A 178 -16.65 11.49 -4.55
N ALA A 179 -17.00 10.99 -5.71
CA ALA A 179 -16.09 10.72 -6.81
C ALA A 179 -16.34 11.63 -7.99
N TRP A 180 -15.29 12.17 -8.58
CA TRP A 180 -15.34 12.84 -9.85
C TRP A 180 -15.29 11.79 -10.97
N LEU A 181 -16.38 11.71 -11.76
CA LEU A 181 -16.49 10.75 -12.86
C LEU A 181 -15.95 11.36 -14.14
N SER A 182 -14.92 10.74 -14.73
CA SER A 182 -14.38 11.11 -16.03
C SER A 182 -14.86 10.13 -17.11
N LYS A 183 -15.13 10.64 -18.30
CA LYS A 183 -15.33 9.82 -19.49
C LYS A 183 -14.00 9.31 -20.03
#